data_8749964e5a3636aea39aa9d1a45e6be7
#
_entry.id   8749964e5a3636aea39aa9d1a45e6be7
#
_cell.length_a   1.000
_cell.length_b   1.000
_cell.length_c   1.000
_cell.angle_alpha   90.00
_cell.angle_beta   90.00
_cell.angle_gamma   90.00
#
_symmetry.space_group_name_H-M   'P 1'
#
loop_
_entity.id
_entity.type
_entity.pdbx_description
1 polymer ?
#
loop_
_entity_poly.entity_id
_entity_poly.type
_entity_poly.pdbx_seq_one_letter_code
_entity_poly.pdbx_strand_id
1 'polypeptide(L)'
;MMKTKIALAAMMLSLALSPADAAAKSKKSNAPAKTAVSKKSSSKGKTSKSSSKSTKGGKAGKSKADQAKPAVASKPLPAERRQDKAFDSQANQFLGALWRVDPETAISVGKYDTAAQLTIPDQAYRDQQLAFINEWLEKFGKIDARQLSPKQRSDLVLLQNKLSSDRWYLTTFREWEWNPAIYNIASPIDFVLNTEYAARPQRLRTLLRRIAGVPAYYEAARNNIKNPTREHVKLAIDQAPGVLAVLSDLDKQAQDSILNANEKNLYAQRIAAAKMAVEAYAAWLGELDKSLAVSGARSFRIGKEMYEAKFGYDIQSGSNAEQTHQKALAAREQLLSNMDRISDDLWPKYLADKAKPSDRFAKIGMMIDKLSANHVAREEFFPEIRRQIPVLQDWVVKNDLLTLDPNKPLVVRETPAYQRGVAGASIEAPGPYRPQDRTYYNVTPLDDATPEQAESTLREYNHWILQILNMHEAIPGHYAQLVYANKSPSIVKSIFGNGAMVEGWAVYSERMMLESGYGNNEPEMWLMYSKWNLRSVTNTILDYSVHVQGMTEQEAIDLLTRQAFQTAAEAKEKWRRAQLTSVQLTSYFSGYSEIMELREQRRAALGSKFSLKDFHEDFLSYGSAPVRVIKELMQ
;
A
#
# COMPACT_ATOMS: atom_id res chain seq x y z
N MET A 1 -15.01 -6.00 4.84
CA MET A 1 -15.15 -4.96 3.81
C MET A 1 -14.19 -3.79 4.03
N MET A 2 -13.83 -3.46 5.26
CA MET A 2 -12.84 -2.44 5.59
C MET A 2 -11.38 -2.85 5.34
N LYS A 3 -11.04 -4.14 5.35
CA LYS A 3 -9.67 -4.64 5.10
C LYS A 3 -9.15 -4.37 3.68
N THR A 4 -10.00 -4.39 2.68
CA THR A 4 -9.58 -4.05 1.31
C THR A 4 -9.28 -2.56 1.20
N LYS A 5 -9.98 -1.71 1.99
CA LYS A 5 -9.63 -0.29 2.14
C LYS A 5 -8.31 -0.12 2.91
N ILE A 6 -8.04 -0.98 3.90
CA ILE A 6 -6.78 -0.94 4.68
C ILE A 6 -5.62 -1.54 3.86
N ALA A 7 -5.81 -2.58 3.08
CA ALA A 7 -4.74 -3.12 2.23
C ALA A 7 -4.36 -2.17 1.08
N LEU A 8 -5.33 -1.49 0.45
CA LEU A 8 -5.04 -0.43 -0.52
C LEU A 8 -4.61 0.88 0.16
N ALA A 9 -5.15 1.22 1.33
CA ALA A 9 -4.69 2.36 2.14
C ALA A 9 -3.37 2.06 2.86
N ALA A 10 -3.04 0.80 3.19
CA ALA A 10 -1.74 0.41 3.71
C ALA A 10 -0.63 0.52 2.63
N MET A 11 -0.96 0.36 1.36
CA MET A 11 -0.07 0.73 0.25
C MET A 11 0.17 2.24 0.16
N MET A 12 -0.73 3.08 0.67
CA MET A 12 -0.58 4.53 0.69
C MET A 12 0.06 5.07 1.99
N LEU A 13 0.31 4.23 3.01
CA LEU A 13 0.71 4.69 4.35
C LEU A 13 2.18 4.45 4.70
N SER A 14 3.04 4.13 3.74
CA SER A 14 4.41 3.76 4.08
C SER A 14 5.32 4.91 4.52
N LEU A 15 4.98 6.19 4.32
CA LEU A 15 5.86 7.30 4.73
C LEU A 15 5.06 8.60 4.95
N ALA A 16 4.56 8.82 6.16
CA ALA A 16 3.91 10.09 6.53
C ALA A 16 4.95 11.15 6.90
N LEU A 17 5.01 12.21 6.12
CA LEU A 17 5.54 13.51 6.52
C LEU A 17 4.33 14.44 6.65
N SER A 18 3.96 14.83 7.86
CA SER A 18 2.89 15.83 8.07
C SER A 18 3.46 17.23 8.04
N PRO A 19 2.76 18.19 7.41
CA PRO A 19 3.01 19.60 7.69
C PRO A 19 2.28 19.96 8.99
N ALA A 20 3.03 20.30 10.03
CA ALA A 20 2.51 20.97 11.19
C ALA A 20 2.39 22.47 10.87
N ASP A 21 1.21 23.04 11.10
CA ASP A 21 0.89 24.46 11.23
C ASP A 21 1.26 25.43 10.09
N ALA A 22 0.33 25.60 9.16
CA ALA A 22 0.24 26.81 8.37
C ALA A 22 -1.15 27.46 8.52
N ALA A 23 -1.41 28.04 9.67
CA ALA A 23 -2.46 29.04 9.85
C ALA A 23 -1.79 30.37 10.20
N ALA A 24 -1.70 31.29 9.26
CA ALA A 24 -2.01 32.71 9.33
C ALA A 24 -1.24 33.59 8.34
N LYS A 25 -2.06 34.37 7.65
CA LYS A 25 -1.80 35.68 7.04
C LYS A 25 -1.52 35.75 5.55
N SER A 26 -2.64 35.82 4.82
CA SER A 26 -2.72 36.54 3.54
C SER A 26 -2.41 38.02 3.73
N LYS A 27 -1.52 38.58 2.92
CA LYS A 27 -1.57 40.00 2.51
C LYS A 27 -1.32 40.09 1.02
N LYS A 28 -2.28 40.76 0.40
CA LYS A 28 -2.36 41.15 -1.00
C LYS A 28 -1.16 41.97 -1.46
N SER A 29 -0.70 41.78 -2.68
CA SER A 29 -0.30 42.88 -3.56
C SER A 29 -0.55 42.50 -5.02
N ASN A 30 -1.20 43.48 -5.69
CA ASN A 30 -1.68 43.46 -7.07
C ASN A 30 -0.57 43.71 -8.11
N ALA A 31 -0.63 42.95 -9.20
CA ALA A 31 -0.72 43.33 -10.63
C ALA A 31 0.35 44.27 -11.27
N PRO A 32 0.41 44.45 -12.59
CA PRO A 32 0.02 43.55 -13.71
C PRO A 32 1.01 43.51 -14.91
N ALA A 33 0.76 42.54 -15.77
CA ALA A 33 0.80 42.51 -17.25
C ALA A 33 1.95 43.12 -18.10
N LYS A 34 2.37 42.40 -19.13
CA LYS A 34 2.10 42.69 -20.55
C LYS A 34 2.64 41.60 -21.49
N THR A 35 1.72 41.07 -22.24
CA THR A 35 1.68 40.67 -23.66
C THR A 35 2.89 40.87 -24.52
N ALA A 36 3.26 39.85 -25.30
CA ALA A 36 3.58 39.97 -26.74
C ALA A 36 3.30 38.68 -27.51
N VAL A 37 2.56 38.85 -28.58
CA VAL A 37 2.10 37.92 -29.59
C VAL A 37 3.15 37.85 -30.69
N SER A 38 3.40 36.72 -31.28
CA SER A 38 3.74 36.66 -32.71
C SER A 38 3.52 35.28 -33.31
N LYS A 39 2.93 35.34 -34.42
CA LYS A 39 2.23 34.52 -35.37
C LYS A 39 3.13 33.66 -36.25
N LYS A 40 2.49 32.51 -36.63
CA LYS A 40 2.43 31.87 -37.96
C LYS A 40 3.69 31.28 -38.60
N SER A 41 3.63 30.04 -39.03
CA SER A 41 3.23 29.71 -40.40
C SER A 41 3.07 28.21 -40.63
N SER A 42 2.15 27.93 -41.50
CA SER A 42 1.68 26.67 -42.05
C SER A 42 2.56 26.16 -43.20
N SER A 43 2.66 24.86 -43.40
CA SER A 43 2.65 24.32 -44.78
C SER A 43 2.18 22.87 -44.84
N LYS A 44 1.34 22.64 -45.82
CA LYS A 44 0.68 21.41 -46.28
C LYS A 44 1.61 20.58 -47.18
N GLY A 45 1.27 19.30 -47.29
CA GLY A 45 1.59 18.52 -48.50
C GLY A 45 1.71 17.02 -48.17
N LYS A 46 0.79 16.29 -48.44
CA LYS A 46 0.21 15.52 -49.57
C LYS A 46 0.69 14.07 -49.59
N THR A 47 -0.33 13.24 -49.51
CA THR A 47 -0.51 11.83 -49.90
C THR A 47 0.24 11.31 -51.13
N SER A 48 0.67 10.02 -51.06
CA SER A 48 0.47 9.12 -52.22
C SER A 48 0.41 7.66 -51.77
N LYS A 49 -0.62 7.00 -52.29
CA LYS A 49 -0.84 5.54 -52.31
C LYS A 49 0.02 4.92 -53.42
N SER A 50 0.50 3.72 -53.26
CA SER A 50 0.49 2.76 -54.36
C SER A 50 0.58 1.31 -53.86
N SER A 51 -0.15 0.52 -54.56
CA SER A 51 -0.50 -0.89 -54.39
C SER A 51 0.43 -1.81 -55.17
N SER A 52 0.45 -3.05 -54.77
CA SER A 52 0.32 -4.25 -55.57
C SER A 52 1.52 -5.21 -55.74
N LYS A 53 1.13 -6.44 -55.47
CA LYS A 53 1.26 -7.73 -56.18
C LYS A 53 2.48 -8.62 -55.92
N SER A 54 2.10 -9.71 -55.32
CA SER A 54 2.47 -11.15 -55.48
C SER A 54 3.47 -11.59 -56.54
N THR A 55 4.38 -12.50 -56.16
CA THR A 55 4.58 -13.74 -56.93
C THR A 55 5.28 -14.85 -56.12
N LYS A 56 4.93 -16.08 -56.50
CA LYS A 56 5.23 -17.39 -55.97
C LYS A 56 6.69 -17.83 -56.11
N GLY A 57 7.10 -18.75 -55.23
CA GLY A 57 7.75 -19.98 -55.64
C GLY A 57 9.15 -20.22 -55.08
N GLY A 58 9.35 -21.35 -54.42
CA GLY A 58 10.65 -21.94 -54.18
C GLY A 58 10.70 -22.93 -53.01
N LYS A 59 10.65 -24.22 -53.32
CA LYS A 59 10.84 -25.35 -52.41
C LYS A 59 12.30 -25.54 -52.00
N ALA A 60 12.48 -26.02 -50.76
CA ALA A 60 13.28 -27.17 -50.33
C ALA A 60 14.32 -26.90 -49.24
N GLY A 61 14.31 -27.76 -48.24
CA GLY A 61 15.41 -27.91 -47.28
C GLY A 61 14.96 -28.39 -45.90
N LYS A 62 14.68 -29.69 -45.73
CA LYS A 62 14.48 -30.30 -44.41
C LYS A 62 15.82 -30.41 -43.68
N SER A 63 15.97 -29.81 -42.50
CA SER A 63 16.94 -30.27 -41.51
C SER A 63 16.18 -30.65 -40.23
N LYS A 64 16.39 -31.89 -39.78
CA LYS A 64 15.89 -32.43 -38.52
C LYS A 64 16.63 -31.75 -37.40
N ALA A 65 15.89 -31.06 -36.53
CA ALA A 65 16.34 -30.68 -35.19
C ALA A 65 15.60 -31.59 -34.19
N ASP A 66 16.35 -32.22 -33.32
CA ASP A 66 15.87 -33.08 -32.24
C ASP A 66 14.89 -32.32 -31.33
N GLN A 67 13.65 -32.79 -31.27
CA GLN A 67 12.67 -32.37 -30.32
C GLN A 67 12.93 -33.08 -29.00
N ALA A 68 13.38 -32.31 -27.98
CA ALA A 68 13.30 -32.73 -26.59
C ALA A 68 11.80 -32.89 -26.24
N LYS A 69 11.40 -34.09 -25.82
CA LYS A 69 10.03 -34.35 -25.33
C LYS A 69 9.78 -33.55 -24.09
N PRO A 70 8.68 -32.77 -24.01
CA PRO A 70 8.25 -32.16 -22.74
C PRO A 70 7.89 -33.29 -21.76
N ALA A 71 8.29 -33.10 -20.50
CA ALA A 71 7.91 -33.98 -19.40
C ALA A 71 6.37 -34.08 -19.34
N VAL A 72 5.87 -35.29 -19.37
CA VAL A 72 4.44 -35.60 -19.30
C VAL A 72 3.99 -35.25 -17.87
N ALA A 73 3.39 -34.09 -17.71
CA ALA A 73 2.61 -33.80 -16.54
C ALA A 73 1.49 -34.83 -16.40
N SER A 74 1.48 -35.61 -15.35
CA SER A 74 0.45 -36.58 -15.05
C SER A 74 -0.91 -35.93 -15.11
N LYS A 75 -1.81 -36.41 -15.95
CA LYS A 75 -3.19 -35.89 -16.06
C LYS A 75 -3.89 -36.09 -14.72
N PRO A 76 -4.46 -35.03 -14.10
CA PRO A 76 -5.26 -35.18 -12.88
C PRO A 76 -6.43 -36.13 -13.13
N LEU A 77 -6.83 -36.88 -12.09
CA LEU A 77 -7.97 -37.78 -12.16
C LEU A 77 -9.27 -37.02 -12.50
N PRO A 78 -10.21 -37.60 -13.25
CA PRO A 78 -11.45 -36.92 -13.67
C PRO A 78 -12.31 -36.38 -12.50
N ALA A 79 -12.24 -37.00 -11.32
CA ALA A 79 -12.93 -36.56 -10.10
C ALA A 79 -12.33 -35.27 -9.51
N GLU A 80 -11.00 -35.13 -9.48
CA GLU A 80 -10.30 -33.91 -9.02
C GLU A 80 -10.64 -32.72 -9.90
N ARG A 81 -10.71 -32.90 -11.23
CA ARG A 81 -11.11 -31.83 -12.15
C ARG A 81 -12.53 -31.35 -11.95
N ARG A 82 -13.45 -32.19 -11.48
CA ARG A 82 -14.84 -31.80 -11.22
C ARG A 82 -14.96 -30.94 -9.98
N GLN A 83 -14.21 -31.23 -8.91
CA GLN A 83 -14.25 -30.46 -7.66
C GLN A 83 -13.62 -29.08 -7.85
N ASP A 84 -12.46 -28.98 -8.49
CA ASP A 84 -11.82 -27.70 -8.78
C ASP A 84 -12.72 -26.78 -9.63
N LYS A 85 -13.32 -27.32 -10.71
CA LYS A 85 -14.25 -26.55 -11.55
C LYS A 85 -15.51 -26.09 -10.81
N ALA A 86 -16.05 -26.93 -9.93
CA ALA A 86 -17.21 -26.59 -9.12
C ALA A 86 -16.86 -25.47 -8.13
N PHE A 87 -15.69 -25.56 -7.50
CA PHE A 87 -15.16 -24.52 -6.63
C PHE A 87 -14.93 -23.20 -7.36
N ASP A 88 -14.25 -23.23 -8.52
CA ASP A 88 -14.00 -22.03 -9.32
C ASP A 88 -15.31 -21.34 -9.74
N SER A 89 -16.33 -22.12 -10.12
CA SER A 89 -17.67 -21.60 -10.41
C SER A 89 -18.28 -20.92 -9.19
N GLN A 90 -18.19 -21.54 -8.01
CA GLN A 90 -18.74 -21.00 -6.76
C GLN A 90 -17.97 -19.76 -6.31
N ALA A 91 -16.65 -19.72 -6.43
CA ALA A 91 -15.82 -18.55 -6.15
C ALA A 91 -16.19 -17.36 -7.06
N ASN A 92 -16.41 -17.61 -8.36
CA ASN A 92 -16.87 -16.58 -9.29
C ASN A 92 -18.28 -16.06 -8.96
N GLN A 93 -19.20 -16.93 -8.54
CA GLN A 93 -20.53 -16.52 -8.06
C GLN A 93 -20.42 -15.65 -6.79
N PHE A 94 -19.54 -16.04 -5.85
CA PHE A 94 -19.23 -15.23 -4.67
C PHE A 94 -18.73 -13.84 -5.05
N LEU A 95 -17.73 -13.74 -5.93
CA LEU A 95 -17.20 -12.46 -6.38
C LEU A 95 -18.28 -11.59 -7.04
N GLY A 96 -19.09 -12.18 -7.91
CA GLY A 96 -20.20 -11.48 -8.56
C GLY A 96 -21.26 -10.97 -7.56
N ALA A 97 -21.52 -11.71 -6.49
CA ALA A 97 -22.39 -11.29 -5.40
C ALA A 97 -21.74 -10.22 -4.50
N LEU A 98 -20.45 -10.36 -4.21
CA LEU A 98 -19.67 -9.40 -3.43
C LEU A 98 -19.67 -8.01 -4.05
N TRP A 99 -19.50 -7.90 -5.37
CA TRP A 99 -19.48 -6.60 -6.06
C TRP A 99 -20.81 -5.83 -5.96
N ARG A 100 -21.92 -6.52 -5.73
CA ARG A 100 -23.22 -5.90 -5.49
C ARG A 100 -23.40 -5.44 -4.03
N VAL A 101 -22.81 -6.17 -3.10
CA VAL A 101 -22.90 -5.85 -1.66
C VAL A 101 -21.82 -4.85 -1.25
N ASP A 102 -20.65 -4.87 -1.91
CA ASP A 102 -19.53 -3.95 -1.64
C ASP A 102 -19.09 -3.23 -2.92
N PRO A 103 -19.81 -2.18 -3.34
CA PRO A 103 -19.43 -1.36 -4.49
C PRO A 103 -18.06 -0.69 -4.34
N GLU A 104 -17.66 -0.36 -3.12
CA GLU A 104 -16.38 0.32 -2.85
C GLU A 104 -15.20 -0.60 -3.13
N THR A 105 -15.28 -1.86 -2.69
CA THR A 105 -14.26 -2.86 -3.04
C THR A 105 -14.29 -3.18 -4.53
N ALA A 106 -15.47 -3.22 -5.16
CA ALA A 106 -15.58 -3.42 -6.60
C ALA A 106 -14.80 -2.35 -7.38
N ILE A 107 -14.98 -1.07 -7.04
CA ILE A 107 -14.27 0.06 -7.67
C ILE A 107 -12.74 -0.13 -7.51
N SER A 108 -12.25 -0.45 -6.31
CA SER A 108 -10.82 -0.57 -6.02
C SER A 108 -10.11 -1.68 -6.81
N VAL A 109 -10.84 -2.72 -7.22
CA VAL A 109 -10.29 -3.81 -8.04
C VAL A 109 -10.51 -3.64 -9.55
N GLY A 110 -11.08 -2.50 -9.96
CA GLY A 110 -11.31 -2.15 -11.36
C GLY A 110 -12.69 -2.49 -11.92
N LYS A 111 -13.68 -2.73 -11.05
CA LYS A 111 -15.08 -2.98 -11.39
C LYS A 111 -15.92 -1.72 -11.14
N TYR A 112 -16.36 -1.06 -12.20
CA TYR A 112 -17.06 0.23 -12.11
C TYR A 112 -18.58 0.16 -12.34
N ASP A 113 -19.13 -1.04 -12.51
CA ASP A 113 -20.56 -1.22 -12.82
C ASP A 113 -21.49 -0.62 -11.76
N THR A 114 -21.06 -0.66 -10.50
CA THR A 114 -21.78 -0.14 -9.32
C THR A 114 -21.27 1.21 -8.84
N ALA A 115 -20.35 1.87 -9.55
CA ALA A 115 -19.70 3.10 -9.11
C ALA A 115 -20.65 4.29 -8.85
N ALA A 116 -21.85 4.26 -9.43
CA ALA A 116 -22.88 5.26 -9.18
C ALA A 116 -23.54 5.13 -7.79
N GLN A 117 -23.36 4.01 -7.10
CA GLN A 117 -23.96 3.75 -5.79
C GLN A 117 -23.01 4.23 -4.69
N LEU A 118 -23.53 5.00 -3.75
CA LEU A 118 -22.88 5.27 -2.46
C LEU A 118 -23.54 4.39 -1.42
N THR A 119 -22.78 3.51 -0.82
CA THR A 119 -23.27 2.66 0.27
C THR A 119 -23.53 3.49 1.51
N ILE A 120 -24.77 3.51 2.00
CA ILE A 120 -25.12 4.17 3.26
C ILE A 120 -24.80 3.20 4.40
N PRO A 121 -23.90 3.55 5.35
CA PRO A 121 -23.41 2.63 6.38
C PRO A 121 -24.39 2.54 7.58
N ASP A 122 -25.68 2.32 7.32
CA ASP A 122 -26.72 2.19 8.33
C ASP A 122 -26.86 0.76 8.87
N GLN A 123 -27.82 0.53 9.77
CA GLN A 123 -28.08 -0.80 10.33
C GLN A 123 -28.53 -1.80 9.27
N ALA A 124 -29.39 -1.37 8.35
CA ALA A 124 -29.92 -2.25 7.29
C ALA A 124 -28.78 -2.78 6.39
N TYR A 125 -27.80 -1.93 6.08
CA TYR A 125 -26.63 -2.35 5.34
C TYR A 125 -25.76 -3.36 6.14
N ARG A 126 -25.56 -3.13 7.43
CA ARG A 126 -24.81 -4.07 8.28
C ARG A 126 -25.50 -5.44 8.38
N ASP A 127 -26.83 -5.45 8.48
CA ASP A 127 -27.62 -6.68 8.49
C ASP A 127 -27.51 -7.44 7.16
N GLN A 128 -27.57 -6.72 6.04
CA GLN A 128 -27.32 -7.27 4.70
C GLN A 128 -25.91 -7.87 4.58
N GLN A 129 -24.88 -7.16 5.07
CA GLN A 129 -23.51 -7.67 5.08
C GLN A 129 -23.39 -8.95 5.91
N LEU A 130 -23.97 -8.96 7.10
CA LEU A 130 -23.89 -10.12 8.00
C LEU A 130 -24.61 -11.33 7.40
N ALA A 131 -25.79 -11.14 6.80
CA ALA A 131 -26.52 -12.18 6.07
C ALA A 131 -25.68 -12.75 4.91
N PHE A 132 -25.09 -11.88 4.10
CA PHE A 132 -24.22 -12.27 2.99
C PHE A 132 -22.99 -13.07 3.49
N ILE A 133 -22.33 -12.60 4.54
CA ILE A 133 -21.16 -13.27 5.13
C ILE A 133 -21.53 -14.67 5.63
N ASN A 134 -22.62 -14.79 6.38
CA ASN A 134 -23.05 -16.07 6.93
C ASN A 134 -23.46 -17.06 5.83
N GLU A 135 -24.18 -16.61 4.81
CA GLU A 135 -24.55 -17.42 3.65
C GLU A 135 -23.31 -18.03 2.97
N TRP A 136 -22.29 -17.19 2.71
CA TRP A 136 -21.10 -17.66 2.00
C TRP A 136 -20.14 -18.45 2.88
N LEU A 137 -20.07 -18.19 4.19
CA LEU A 137 -19.35 -19.05 5.13
C LEU A 137 -19.98 -20.46 5.17
N GLU A 138 -21.31 -20.56 5.16
CA GLU A 138 -22.00 -21.84 5.11
C GLU A 138 -21.72 -22.58 3.80
N LYS A 139 -21.81 -21.86 2.65
CA LYS A 139 -21.53 -22.45 1.33
C LYS A 139 -20.10 -22.97 1.22
N PHE A 140 -19.10 -22.19 1.61
CA PHE A 140 -17.70 -22.59 1.56
C PHE A 140 -17.36 -23.63 2.65
N GLY A 141 -18.07 -23.64 3.77
CA GLY A 141 -17.92 -24.64 4.84
C GLY A 141 -18.35 -26.06 4.42
N LYS A 142 -19.22 -26.19 3.41
CA LYS A 142 -19.67 -27.48 2.85
C LYS A 142 -18.66 -28.10 1.88
N ILE A 143 -17.59 -27.38 1.50
CA ILE A 143 -16.59 -27.88 0.56
C ILE A 143 -15.57 -28.73 1.33
N ASP A 144 -15.39 -29.98 0.90
CA ASP A 144 -14.31 -30.84 1.40
C ASP A 144 -12.97 -30.42 0.76
N ALA A 145 -12.16 -29.68 1.51
CA ALA A 145 -10.87 -29.17 1.06
C ALA A 145 -9.90 -30.28 0.60
N ARG A 146 -10.07 -31.55 1.07
CA ARG A 146 -9.23 -32.68 0.67
C ARG A 146 -9.43 -33.09 -0.79
N GLN A 147 -10.60 -32.74 -1.34
CA GLN A 147 -10.95 -33.01 -2.75
C GLN A 147 -10.55 -31.88 -3.71
N LEU A 148 -9.94 -30.82 -3.19
CA LEU A 148 -9.42 -29.71 -3.99
C LEU A 148 -7.93 -29.89 -4.24
N SER A 149 -7.47 -29.43 -5.40
CA SER A 149 -6.04 -29.27 -5.65
C SER A 149 -5.43 -28.26 -4.65
N PRO A 150 -4.13 -28.29 -4.40
CA PRO A 150 -3.47 -27.34 -3.48
C PRO A 150 -3.81 -25.89 -3.79
N LYS A 151 -3.89 -25.53 -5.08
CA LYS A 151 -4.23 -24.18 -5.54
C LYS A 151 -5.63 -23.74 -5.11
N GLN A 152 -6.66 -24.55 -5.39
CA GLN A 152 -8.04 -24.22 -5.00
C GLN A 152 -8.26 -24.32 -3.50
N ARG A 153 -7.55 -25.22 -2.83
CA ARG A 153 -7.56 -25.30 -1.36
C ARG A 153 -7.07 -24.01 -0.72
N SER A 154 -5.99 -23.44 -1.23
CA SER A 154 -5.49 -22.16 -0.74
C SER A 154 -6.45 -21.00 -1.02
N ASP A 155 -7.14 -21.00 -2.17
CA ASP A 155 -8.16 -20.01 -2.47
C ASP A 155 -9.37 -20.14 -1.51
N LEU A 156 -9.80 -21.36 -1.20
CA LEU A 156 -10.84 -21.61 -0.20
C LEU A 156 -10.46 -21.06 1.18
N VAL A 157 -9.21 -21.31 1.62
CA VAL A 157 -8.68 -20.77 2.89
C VAL A 157 -8.73 -19.23 2.90
N LEU A 158 -8.33 -18.58 1.81
CA LEU A 158 -8.39 -17.12 1.69
C LEU A 158 -9.81 -16.58 1.76
N LEU A 159 -10.75 -17.21 1.06
CA LEU A 159 -12.16 -16.82 1.07
C LEU A 159 -12.79 -17.01 2.45
N GLN A 160 -12.52 -18.11 3.11
CA GLN A 160 -12.99 -18.37 4.48
C GLN A 160 -12.39 -17.39 5.48
N ASN A 161 -11.08 -17.09 5.38
CA ASN A 161 -10.45 -16.07 6.22
C ASN A 161 -11.08 -14.68 5.97
N LYS A 162 -11.27 -14.30 4.71
CA LYS A 162 -11.92 -13.02 4.35
C LYS A 162 -13.28 -12.88 5.03
N LEU A 163 -14.14 -13.86 4.88
CA LEU A 163 -15.49 -13.84 5.43
C LEU A 163 -15.50 -13.90 6.96
N SER A 164 -14.67 -14.75 7.57
CA SER A 164 -14.55 -14.85 9.03
C SER A 164 -14.04 -13.56 9.65
N SER A 165 -13.06 -12.95 9.00
CA SER A 165 -12.54 -11.66 9.37
C SER A 165 -13.59 -10.55 9.26
N ASP A 166 -14.33 -10.49 8.14
CA ASP A 166 -15.38 -9.48 7.95
C ASP A 166 -16.46 -9.61 9.02
N ARG A 167 -16.87 -10.85 9.34
CA ARG A 167 -17.79 -11.09 10.42
C ARG A 167 -17.26 -10.59 11.76
N TRP A 168 -16.01 -10.90 12.09
CA TRP A 168 -15.37 -10.45 13.33
C TRP A 168 -15.28 -8.91 13.40
N TYR A 169 -14.87 -8.25 12.30
CA TYR A 169 -14.83 -6.79 12.25
C TYR A 169 -16.22 -6.16 12.41
N LEU A 170 -17.24 -6.79 11.83
CA LEU A 170 -18.61 -6.28 11.89
C LEU A 170 -19.25 -6.46 13.28
N THR A 171 -19.01 -7.61 13.92
CA THR A 171 -19.76 -8.02 15.13
C THR A 171 -18.98 -7.88 16.42
N THR A 172 -17.64 -8.02 16.39
CA THR A 172 -16.77 -8.06 17.58
C THR A 172 -15.92 -6.80 17.69
N PHE A 173 -15.11 -6.49 16.69
CA PHE A 173 -14.24 -5.31 16.71
C PHE A 173 -15.04 -4.01 16.58
N ARG A 174 -16.08 -4.01 15.76
CA ARG A 174 -17.09 -2.96 15.63
C ARG A 174 -16.50 -1.57 15.41
N GLU A 175 -15.48 -1.46 14.55
CA GLU A 175 -14.79 -0.20 14.29
C GLU A 175 -15.76 0.90 13.80
N TRP A 176 -16.82 0.50 13.12
CA TRP A 176 -17.90 1.38 12.66
C TRP A 176 -18.60 2.15 13.80
N GLU A 177 -18.47 1.70 15.05
CA GLU A 177 -19.12 2.29 16.23
C GLU A 177 -18.22 3.27 16.99
N TRP A 178 -16.89 3.16 16.85
CA TRP A 178 -15.98 3.95 17.66
C TRP A 178 -14.91 4.72 16.86
N ASN A 179 -14.76 4.47 15.55
CA ASN A 179 -13.81 5.17 14.69
C ASN A 179 -14.54 6.08 13.69
N PRO A 180 -14.76 7.38 13.98
CA PRO A 180 -15.41 8.28 13.06
C PRO A 180 -14.61 8.59 11.81
N ALA A 181 -13.29 8.36 11.80
CA ALA A 181 -12.42 8.63 10.66
C ALA A 181 -12.62 7.65 9.48
N ILE A 182 -13.28 6.52 9.70
CA ILE A 182 -13.63 5.59 8.60
C ILE A 182 -14.72 6.15 7.67
N TYR A 183 -15.48 7.13 8.14
CA TYR A 183 -16.56 7.76 7.38
C TYR A 183 -16.01 8.89 6.52
N ASN A 184 -15.28 8.51 5.46
CA ASN A 184 -14.64 9.42 4.52
C ASN A 184 -15.00 9.05 3.09
N ILE A 185 -15.68 9.97 2.37
CA ILE A 185 -16.14 9.77 0.99
C ILE A 185 -15.12 10.22 -0.06
N ALA A 186 -14.03 10.87 0.34
CA ALA A 186 -13.11 11.51 -0.61
C ALA A 186 -12.46 10.49 -1.56
N SER A 187 -11.81 9.45 -1.02
CA SER A 187 -11.09 8.47 -1.85
C SER A 187 -11.95 7.78 -2.91
N PRO A 188 -13.16 7.27 -2.60
CA PRO A 188 -14.00 6.67 -3.64
C PRO A 188 -14.46 7.66 -4.71
N ILE A 189 -14.72 8.92 -4.35
CA ILE A 189 -15.08 9.96 -5.31
C ILE A 189 -13.90 10.28 -6.21
N ASP A 190 -12.74 10.51 -5.61
CA ASP A 190 -11.51 10.82 -6.31
C ASP A 190 -11.11 9.69 -7.28
N PHE A 191 -11.18 8.44 -6.83
CA PHE A 191 -10.86 7.28 -7.65
C PHE A 191 -11.75 7.18 -8.89
N VAL A 192 -13.08 7.36 -8.74
CA VAL A 192 -14.01 7.37 -9.88
C VAL A 192 -13.77 8.57 -10.80
N LEU A 193 -13.40 9.74 -10.24
CA LEU A 193 -13.13 10.95 -11.00
C LEU A 193 -11.86 10.84 -11.85
N ASN A 194 -10.78 10.30 -11.30
CA ASN A 194 -9.45 10.38 -11.88
C ASN A 194 -8.97 9.10 -12.58
N THR A 195 -9.63 7.95 -12.37
CA THR A 195 -9.32 6.73 -13.12
C THR A 195 -9.98 6.74 -14.51
N GLU A 196 -9.20 6.53 -15.56
CA GLU A 196 -9.68 6.59 -16.96
C GLU A 196 -10.38 5.30 -17.42
N TYR A 197 -11.35 4.80 -16.62
CA TYR A 197 -12.14 3.61 -16.99
C TYR A 197 -13.24 3.90 -18.02
N ALA A 198 -13.62 5.16 -18.16
CA ALA A 198 -14.64 5.64 -19.10
C ALA A 198 -14.35 7.09 -19.48
N ALA A 199 -15.02 7.60 -20.51
CA ALA A 199 -14.94 9.01 -20.90
C ALA A 199 -15.34 9.93 -19.74
N ARG A 200 -14.64 11.06 -19.56
CA ARG A 200 -14.85 11.99 -18.45
C ARG A 200 -16.31 12.39 -18.22
N PRO A 201 -17.14 12.73 -19.25
CA PRO A 201 -18.54 13.05 -19.03
C PRO A 201 -19.35 11.89 -18.43
N GLN A 202 -19.01 10.65 -18.78
CA GLN A 202 -19.65 9.47 -18.20
C GLN A 202 -19.27 9.29 -16.74
N ARG A 203 -18.00 9.47 -16.39
CA ARG A 203 -17.52 9.44 -14.99
C ARG A 203 -18.19 10.52 -14.14
N LEU A 204 -18.33 11.73 -14.67
CA LEU A 204 -19.05 12.81 -14.02
C LEU A 204 -20.53 12.46 -13.79
N ARG A 205 -21.24 11.87 -14.77
CA ARG A 205 -22.63 11.41 -14.57
C ARG A 205 -22.76 10.30 -13.53
N THR A 206 -21.75 9.44 -13.43
CA THR A 206 -21.67 8.43 -12.38
C THR A 206 -21.55 9.09 -11.01
N LEU A 207 -20.65 10.06 -10.86
CA LEU A 207 -20.48 10.81 -9.61
C LEU A 207 -21.68 11.68 -9.28
N LEU A 208 -22.33 12.29 -10.27
CA LEU A 208 -23.56 13.04 -10.04
C LEU A 208 -24.63 12.20 -9.31
N ARG A 209 -24.76 10.93 -9.69
CA ARG A 209 -25.67 10.00 -8.98
C ARG A 209 -25.17 9.66 -7.59
N ARG A 210 -23.88 9.36 -7.46
CA ARG A 210 -23.24 8.94 -6.21
C ARG A 210 -23.33 9.99 -5.10
N ILE A 211 -23.02 11.26 -5.40
CA ILE A 211 -23.00 12.34 -4.41
C ILE A 211 -24.39 12.67 -3.82
N ALA A 212 -25.46 12.26 -4.47
CA ALA A 212 -26.82 12.43 -3.94
C ALA A 212 -27.02 11.72 -2.58
N GLY A 213 -26.26 10.65 -2.30
CA GLY A 213 -26.32 9.89 -1.05
C GLY A 213 -25.49 10.48 0.10
N VAL A 214 -24.67 11.52 -0.14
CA VAL A 214 -23.73 12.04 0.85
C VAL A 214 -24.39 12.53 2.15
N PRO A 215 -25.52 13.26 2.12
CA PRO A 215 -26.20 13.67 3.35
C PRO A 215 -26.63 12.47 4.20
N ALA A 216 -27.27 11.46 3.61
CA ALA A 216 -27.68 10.24 4.32
C ALA A 216 -26.48 9.42 4.84
N TYR A 217 -25.35 9.44 4.12
CA TYR A 217 -24.12 8.79 4.55
C TYR A 217 -23.59 9.38 5.86
N TYR A 218 -23.49 10.70 5.97
CA TYR A 218 -22.99 11.35 7.19
C TYR A 218 -24.01 11.33 8.33
N GLU A 219 -25.31 11.32 8.03
CA GLU A 219 -26.35 11.07 9.03
C GLU A 219 -26.20 9.67 9.65
N ALA A 220 -26.04 8.63 8.83
CA ALA A 220 -25.78 7.27 9.29
C ALA A 220 -24.46 7.17 10.07
N ALA A 221 -23.40 7.84 9.60
CA ALA A 221 -22.12 7.92 10.31
C ALA A 221 -22.28 8.48 11.72
N ARG A 222 -22.97 9.60 11.85
CA ARG A 222 -23.26 10.21 13.16
C ARG A 222 -24.05 9.27 14.09
N ASN A 223 -25.07 8.61 13.54
CA ASN A 223 -25.91 7.68 14.30
C ASN A 223 -25.17 6.41 14.76
N ASN A 224 -24.12 6.02 14.04
CA ASN A 224 -23.31 4.84 14.36
C ASN A 224 -22.34 5.08 15.52
N ILE A 225 -21.76 6.29 15.63
CA ILE A 225 -20.72 6.58 16.61
C ILE A 225 -21.33 6.72 18.02
N LYS A 226 -20.88 5.85 18.96
CA LYS A 226 -21.38 5.78 20.34
C LYS A 226 -20.30 5.92 21.39
N ASN A 227 -19.15 5.28 21.22
CA ASN A 227 -18.05 5.27 22.18
C ASN A 227 -16.71 5.43 21.45
N PRO A 228 -16.42 6.60 20.86
CA PRO A 228 -15.23 6.80 20.05
C PRO A 228 -13.98 6.99 20.90
N THR A 229 -12.83 6.72 20.27
CA THR A 229 -11.55 7.19 20.78
C THR A 229 -11.36 8.65 20.40
N ARG A 230 -10.69 9.41 21.22
CA ARG A 230 -10.44 10.83 20.97
C ARG A 230 -9.48 11.06 19.81
N GLU A 231 -8.53 10.16 19.65
CA GLU A 231 -7.53 10.16 18.56
C GLU A 231 -8.20 10.08 17.19
N HIS A 232 -9.17 9.16 17.05
CA HIS A 232 -9.90 9.01 15.77
C HIS A 232 -10.93 10.12 15.53
N VAL A 233 -11.49 10.71 16.59
CA VAL A 233 -12.32 11.93 16.45
C VAL A 233 -11.49 13.07 15.88
N LYS A 234 -10.29 13.33 16.42
CA LYS A 234 -9.38 14.35 15.90
C LYS A 234 -8.98 14.07 14.46
N LEU A 235 -8.65 12.80 14.13
CA LEU A 235 -8.32 12.43 12.77
C LEU A 235 -9.47 12.73 11.81
N ALA A 236 -10.71 12.43 12.18
CA ALA A 236 -11.88 12.72 11.34
C ALA A 236 -12.10 14.22 11.11
N ILE A 237 -11.85 15.05 12.15
CA ILE A 237 -11.86 16.50 12.03
C ILE A 237 -10.77 16.98 11.05
N ASP A 238 -9.54 16.50 11.22
CA ASP A 238 -8.39 16.84 10.38
C ASP A 238 -8.61 16.45 8.90
N GLN A 239 -9.38 15.41 8.62
CA GLN A 239 -9.70 14.93 7.27
C GLN A 239 -10.79 15.77 6.57
N ALA A 240 -11.68 16.43 7.29
CA ALA A 240 -12.84 17.12 6.72
C ALA A 240 -12.47 18.18 5.66
N PRO A 241 -11.44 19.04 5.84
CA PRO A 241 -11.01 19.98 4.81
C PRO A 241 -10.61 19.28 3.48
N GLY A 242 -9.97 18.12 3.55
CA GLY A 242 -9.61 17.32 2.37
C GLY A 242 -10.83 16.79 1.63
N VAL A 243 -11.86 16.35 2.36
CA VAL A 243 -13.14 15.93 1.75
C VAL A 243 -13.82 17.11 1.04
N LEU A 244 -13.84 18.28 1.66
CA LEU A 244 -14.40 19.51 1.06
C LEU A 244 -13.62 19.96 -0.18
N ALA A 245 -12.30 19.79 -0.20
CA ALA A 245 -11.46 20.07 -1.36
C ALA A 245 -11.79 19.15 -2.55
N VAL A 246 -11.94 17.83 -2.32
CA VAL A 246 -12.35 16.87 -3.35
C VAL A 246 -13.73 17.21 -3.93
N LEU A 247 -14.70 17.58 -3.07
CA LEU A 247 -16.02 18.02 -3.52
C LEU A 247 -15.96 19.32 -4.34
N SER A 248 -15.06 20.25 -3.96
CA SER A 248 -14.86 21.50 -4.69
C SER A 248 -14.22 21.29 -6.06
N ASP A 249 -13.23 20.40 -6.14
CA ASP A 249 -12.61 20.04 -7.41
C ASP A 249 -13.60 19.31 -8.33
N LEU A 250 -14.40 18.40 -7.78
CA LEU A 250 -15.46 17.71 -8.53
C LEU A 250 -16.48 18.71 -9.13
N ASP A 251 -16.91 19.71 -8.35
CA ASP A 251 -17.82 20.77 -8.86
C ASP A 251 -17.17 21.54 -10.00
N LYS A 252 -15.93 22.02 -9.80
CA LYS A 252 -15.19 22.72 -10.85
C LYS A 252 -15.08 21.88 -12.13
N GLN A 253 -14.69 20.62 -12.00
CA GLN A 253 -14.59 19.73 -13.17
C GLN A 253 -15.93 19.48 -13.85
N ALA A 254 -17.04 19.44 -13.11
CA ALA A 254 -18.38 19.32 -13.67
C ALA A 254 -18.81 20.60 -14.42
N GLN A 255 -18.56 21.79 -13.83
CA GLN A 255 -18.88 23.08 -14.45
C GLN A 255 -18.05 23.33 -15.73
N ASP A 256 -16.77 22.95 -15.74
CA ASP A 256 -15.87 23.09 -16.90
C ASP A 256 -16.11 22.02 -17.99
N SER A 257 -16.99 21.05 -17.75
CA SER A 257 -17.24 19.94 -18.66
C SER A 257 -18.29 20.22 -19.74
N ILE A 258 -18.48 19.23 -20.64
CA ILE A 258 -19.54 19.24 -21.68
C ILE A 258 -20.93 18.79 -21.16
N LEU A 259 -21.13 18.67 -19.85
CA LEU A 259 -22.43 18.40 -19.28
C LEU A 259 -23.42 19.52 -19.64
N ASN A 260 -24.70 19.17 -19.79
CA ASN A 260 -25.72 20.18 -20.10
C ASN A 260 -26.05 21.06 -18.86
N ALA A 261 -26.75 22.17 -19.08
CA ALA A 261 -27.04 23.14 -18.03
C ALA A 261 -27.80 22.52 -16.84
N ASN A 262 -28.76 21.61 -17.10
CA ASN A 262 -29.52 20.94 -16.04
C ASN A 262 -28.61 20.02 -15.19
N GLU A 263 -27.71 19.28 -15.83
CA GLU A 263 -26.72 18.44 -15.13
C GLU A 263 -25.79 19.30 -14.27
N LYS A 264 -25.30 20.42 -14.79
CA LYS A 264 -24.42 21.36 -14.04
C LYS A 264 -25.15 21.99 -12.85
N ASN A 265 -26.40 22.42 -13.03
CA ASN A 265 -27.23 22.95 -11.94
C ASN A 265 -27.46 21.89 -10.85
N LEU A 266 -27.78 20.66 -11.26
CA LEU A 266 -27.99 19.55 -10.32
C LEU A 266 -26.68 19.19 -9.58
N TYR A 267 -25.51 19.30 -10.25
CA TYR A 267 -24.21 19.16 -9.61
C TYR A 267 -24.03 20.19 -8.51
N ALA A 268 -24.22 21.47 -8.82
CA ALA A 268 -24.06 22.56 -7.84
C ALA A 268 -24.94 22.34 -6.60
N GLN A 269 -26.22 21.94 -6.81
CA GLN A 269 -27.14 21.65 -5.71
C GLN A 269 -26.68 20.47 -4.85
N ARG A 270 -26.27 19.35 -5.47
CA ARG A 270 -25.83 18.15 -4.76
C ARG A 270 -24.50 18.35 -4.05
N ILE A 271 -23.57 19.07 -4.66
CA ILE A 271 -22.29 19.43 -4.03
C ILE A 271 -22.53 20.34 -2.84
N ALA A 272 -23.41 21.36 -2.94
CA ALA A 272 -23.74 22.20 -1.81
C ALA A 272 -24.31 21.38 -0.64
N ALA A 273 -25.25 20.48 -0.90
CA ALA A 273 -25.81 19.60 0.13
C ALA A 273 -24.75 18.66 0.72
N ALA A 274 -23.84 18.11 -0.10
CA ALA A 274 -22.76 17.26 0.35
C ALA A 274 -21.77 18.03 1.25
N LYS A 275 -21.36 19.24 0.86
CA LYS A 275 -20.48 20.10 1.68
C LYS A 275 -21.13 20.43 3.03
N MET A 276 -22.39 20.84 3.04
CA MET A 276 -23.13 21.09 4.29
C MET A 276 -23.16 19.85 5.20
N ALA A 277 -23.31 18.66 4.66
CA ALA A 277 -23.30 17.43 5.45
C ALA A 277 -21.91 17.13 6.05
N VAL A 278 -20.83 17.35 5.29
CA VAL A 278 -19.44 17.20 5.77
C VAL A 278 -19.15 18.23 6.87
N GLU A 279 -19.51 19.51 6.65
CA GLU A 279 -19.32 20.59 7.62
C GLU A 279 -20.10 20.34 8.92
N ALA A 280 -21.36 19.91 8.81
CA ALA A 280 -22.19 19.55 9.96
C ALA A 280 -21.60 18.36 10.74
N TYR A 281 -21.07 17.35 10.04
CA TYR A 281 -20.39 16.22 10.66
C TYR A 281 -19.11 16.65 11.38
N ALA A 282 -18.27 17.47 10.75
CA ALA A 282 -17.05 18.00 11.36
C ALA A 282 -17.35 18.89 12.59
N ALA A 283 -18.36 19.75 12.52
CA ALA A 283 -18.80 20.58 13.65
C ALA A 283 -19.28 19.71 14.82
N TRP A 284 -20.09 18.69 14.54
CA TRP A 284 -20.54 17.73 15.57
C TRP A 284 -19.37 16.98 16.20
N LEU A 285 -18.37 16.56 15.41
CA LEU A 285 -17.14 15.93 15.93
C LEU A 285 -16.34 16.89 16.83
N GLY A 286 -16.32 18.20 16.51
CA GLY A 286 -15.68 19.21 17.33
C GLY A 286 -16.33 19.33 18.72
N GLU A 287 -17.66 19.32 18.80
CA GLU A 287 -18.37 19.29 20.09
C GLU A 287 -18.18 17.96 20.84
N LEU A 288 -18.13 16.85 20.10
CA LEU A 288 -17.84 15.54 20.67
C LEU A 288 -16.44 15.48 21.28
N ASP A 289 -15.38 16.01 20.62
CA ASP A 289 -14.01 16.06 21.18
C ASP A 289 -13.96 16.86 22.49
N LYS A 290 -14.67 18.00 22.57
CA LYS A 290 -14.78 18.79 23.79
C LYS A 290 -15.46 17.99 24.91
N SER A 291 -16.54 17.30 24.60
CA SER A 291 -17.25 16.45 25.57
C SER A 291 -16.36 15.32 26.08
N LEU A 292 -15.69 14.60 25.17
CA LEU A 292 -14.79 13.50 25.52
C LEU A 292 -13.57 13.94 26.32
N ALA A 293 -13.13 15.18 26.18
CA ALA A 293 -12.06 15.75 26.99
C ALA A 293 -12.43 15.85 28.49
N VAL A 294 -13.73 15.96 28.77
CA VAL A 294 -14.27 16.08 30.15
C VAL A 294 -14.77 14.74 30.68
N SER A 295 -15.56 14.02 29.88
CA SER A 295 -16.21 12.77 30.30
C SER A 295 -15.29 11.53 30.21
N GLY A 296 -14.16 11.65 29.54
CA GLY A 296 -13.31 10.52 29.17
C GLY A 296 -13.73 9.88 27.84
N ALA A 297 -12.78 9.27 27.17
CA ALA A 297 -12.95 8.59 25.90
C ALA A 297 -12.56 7.12 26.00
N ARG A 298 -13.00 6.30 25.04
CA ARG A 298 -12.50 4.95 24.85
C ARG A 298 -10.98 5.00 24.64
N SER A 299 -10.25 4.06 25.26
CA SER A 299 -8.83 3.89 24.94
C SER A 299 -8.64 3.41 23.50
N PHE A 300 -7.63 3.95 22.83
CA PHE A 300 -7.19 3.44 21.52
C PHE A 300 -6.48 2.09 21.64
N ARG A 301 -6.00 1.72 22.82
CA ARG A 301 -5.36 0.41 23.08
C ARG A 301 -6.42 -0.68 23.06
N ILE A 302 -6.24 -1.66 22.18
CA ILE A 302 -7.25 -2.71 21.99
C ILE A 302 -7.07 -3.91 22.92
N GLY A 303 -5.92 -4.03 23.62
CA GLY A 303 -5.62 -5.12 24.55
C GLY A 303 -5.21 -6.43 23.85
N LYS A 304 -4.68 -7.37 24.63
CA LYS A 304 -4.06 -8.61 24.12
C LYS A 304 -5.04 -9.47 23.30
N GLU A 305 -6.23 -9.70 23.81
CA GLU A 305 -7.21 -10.59 23.16
C GLU A 305 -7.63 -10.09 21.77
N MET A 306 -8.01 -8.81 21.68
CA MET A 306 -8.39 -8.20 20.41
C MET A 306 -7.19 -8.09 19.45
N TYR A 307 -5.99 -7.85 19.98
CA TYR A 307 -4.77 -7.75 19.20
C TYR A 307 -4.41 -9.10 18.56
N GLU A 308 -4.41 -10.19 19.33
CA GLU A 308 -4.13 -11.54 18.81
C GLU A 308 -5.17 -11.97 17.77
N ALA A 309 -6.46 -11.74 18.03
CA ALA A 309 -7.51 -12.04 17.06
C ALA A 309 -7.32 -11.26 15.76
N LYS A 310 -7.07 -9.95 15.87
CA LYS A 310 -6.81 -9.09 14.72
C LYS A 310 -5.55 -9.51 13.95
N PHE A 311 -4.49 -9.85 14.66
CA PHE A 311 -3.24 -10.35 14.08
C PHE A 311 -3.48 -11.63 13.27
N GLY A 312 -4.23 -12.58 13.84
CA GLY A 312 -4.59 -13.82 13.15
C GLY A 312 -5.31 -13.58 11.82
N TYR A 313 -6.26 -12.63 11.80
CA TYR A 313 -7.00 -12.29 10.58
C TYR A 313 -6.21 -11.44 9.59
N ASP A 314 -5.42 -10.47 10.05
CA ASP A 314 -4.78 -9.49 9.18
C ASP A 314 -3.44 -9.96 8.64
N ILE A 315 -2.61 -10.52 9.52
CA ILE A 315 -1.25 -10.94 9.16
C ILE A 315 -1.26 -12.35 8.57
N GLN A 316 -2.06 -13.25 9.17
CA GLN A 316 -2.15 -14.65 8.75
C GLN A 316 -0.77 -15.35 8.77
N SER A 317 0.05 -14.99 9.75
CA SER A 317 1.38 -15.57 9.97
C SER A 317 1.32 -17.01 10.47
N GLY A 318 2.41 -17.74 10.34
CA GLY A 318 2.63 -19.02 11.02
C GLY A 318 2.94 -18.87 12.52
N SER A 319 3.24 -17.65 12.99
CA SER A 319 3.45 -17.28 14.39
C SER A 319 2.27 -16.45 14.91
N ASN A 320 2.02 -16.44 16.22
CA ASN A 320 1.09 -15.49 16.84
C ASN A 320 1.78 -14.12 17.07
N ALA A 321 1.02 -13.11 17.54
CA ALA A 321 1.55 -11.76 17.70
C ALA A 321 2.66 -11.70 18.76
N GLU A 322 2.50 -12.40 19.89
CA GLU A 322 3.53 -12.44 20.94
C GLU A 322 4.84 -13.07 20.45
N GLN A 323 4.77 -14.20 19.74
CA GLN A 323 5.94 -14.84 19.14
C GLN A 323 6.64 -13.93 18.11
N THR A 324 5.86 -13.21 17.30
CA THR A 324 6.38 -12.26 16.33
C THR A 324 7.06 -11.08 17.02
N HIS A 325 6.49 -10.58 18.12
CA HIS A 325 7.12 -9.57 18.96
C HIS A 325 8.46 -10.04 19.55
N GLN A 326 8.57 -11.28 20.06
CA GLN A 326 9.82 -11.85 20.58
C GLN A 326 10.87 -11.99 19.47
N LYS A 327 10.48 -12.46 18.28
CA LYS A 327 11.37 -12.49 17.10
C LYS A 327 11.88 -11.09 16.75
N ALA A 328 11.03 -10.06 16.84
CA ALA A 328 11.41 -8.68 16.54
C ALA A 328 12.42 -8.15 17.58
N LEU A 329 12.25 -8.46 18.87
CA LEU A 329 13.24 -8.09 19.90
C LEU A 329 14.62 -8.71 19.64
N ALA A 330 14.67 -9.99 19.27
CA ALA A 330 15.91 -10.67 18.92
C ALA A 330 16.55 -10.08 17.65
N ALA A 331 15.76 -9.81 16.62
CA ALA A 331 16.23 -9.19 15.38
C ALA A 331 16.80 -7.77 15.61
N ARG A 332 16.15 -6.98 16.48
CA ARG A 332 16.64 -5.66 16.88
C ARG A 332 18.04 -5.73 17.46
N GLU A 333 18.27 -6.64 18.41
CA GLU A 333 19.58 -6.77 19.06
C GLU A 333 20.66 -7.18 18.06
N GLN A 334 20.34 -8.09 17.14
CA GLN A 334 21.28 -8.49 16.08
C GLN A 334 21.63 -7.34 15.15
N LEU A 335 20.63 -6.54 14.73
CA LEU A 335 20.87 -5.35 13.90
C LEU A 335 21.73 -4.33 14.63
N LEU A 336 21.44 -4.02 15.89
CA LEU A 336 22.22 -3.08 16.69
C LEU A 336 23.66 -3.54 16.88
N SER A 337 23.90 -4.83 17.12
CA SER A 337 25.26 -5.39 17.23
C SER A 337 26.02 -5.26 15.91
N ASN A 338 25.39 -5.49 14.78
CA ASN A 338 26.00 -5.30 13.46
C ASN A 338 26.30 -3.82 13.18
N MET A 339 25.35 -2.92 13.50
CA MET A 339 25.54 -1.47 13.32
C MET A 339 26.66 -0.93 14.19
N ASP A 340 26.81 -1.44 15.43
CA ASP A 340 27.86 -1.09 16.36
C ASP A 340 29.23 -1.43 15.78
N ARG A 341 29.41 -2.68 15.32
CA ARG A 341 30.62 -3.14 14.65
C ARG A 341 30.96 -2.33 13.40
N ILE A 342 29.98 -2.12 12.49
CA ILE A 342 30.20 -1.35 11.26
C ILE A 342 30.58 0.11 11.60
N SER A 343 29.97 0.69 12.65
CA SER A 343 30.32 2.03 13.09
C SER A 343 31.78 2.11 13.62
N ASP A 344 32.28 1.04 14.29
CA ASP A 344 33.68 0.95 14.68
C ASP A 344 34.61 0.90 13.48
N ASP A 345 34.26 0.10 12.45
CA ASP A 345 35.06 -0.04 11.23
C ASP A 345 35.13 1.29 10.44
N LEU A 346 34.02 2.06 10.41
CA LEU A 346 33.91 3.34 9.70
C LEU A 346 34.47 4.53 10.49
N TRP A 347 34.64 4.40 11.81
CA TRP A 347 35.06 5.53 12.68
C TRP A 347 36.33 6.24 12.23
N PRO A 348 37.44 5.53 11.87
CA PRO A 348 38.64 6.17 11.39
C PRO A 348 38.49 6.96 10.10
N LYS A 349 37.53 6.57 9.25
CA LYS A 349 37.29 7.22 7.97
C LYS A 349 36.50 8.52 8.09
N TYR A 350 35.50 8.57 8.99
CA TYR A 350 34.54 9.65 9.04
C TYR A 350 34.60 10.54 10.27
N LEU A 351 35.10 10.03 11.38
CA LEU A 351 35.05 10.66 12.71
C LEU A 351 36.38 10.50 13.47
N ALA A 352 37.54 10.42 12.77
CA ALA A 352 38.86 10.25 13.37
C ALA A 352 39.23 11.37 14.36
N ASP A 353 38.69 12.58 14.15
CA ASP A 353 38.89 13.77 14.98
C ASP A 353 37.96 13.83 16.20
N LYS A 354 37.04 12.90 16.36
CA LYS A 354 36.05 12.87 17.44
C LYS A 354 36.36 11.78 18.44
N ALA A 355 36.11 12.07 19.72
CA ALA A 355 36.13 11.06 20.75
C ALA A 355 35.05 10.03 20.52
N LYS A 356 35.41 8.74 20.47
CA LYS A 356 34.48 7.64 20.26
C LYS A 356 33.69 7.35 21.54
N PRO A 357 32.32 7.47 21.53
CA PRO A 357 31.51 7.14 22.70
C PRO A 357 31.60 5.66 23.07
N SER A 358 31.55 5.36 24.38
CA SER A 358 31.37 4.00 24.90
C SER A 358 29.93 3.51 24.77
N ASP A 359 28.95 4.42 24.80
CA ASP A 359 27.53 4.09 24.54
C ASP A 359 27.33 3.78 23.05
N ARG A 360 26.92 2.55 22.75
CA ARG A 360 26.69 2.09 21.36
C ARG A 360 25.67 2.94 20.60
N PHE A 361 24.61 3.40 21.26
CA PHE A 361 23.60 4.22 20.60
C PHE A 361 24.14 5.59 20.20
N ALA A 362 24.93 6.22 21.08
CA ALA A 362 25.60 7.47 20.77
C ALA A 362 26.59 7.30 19.61
N LYS A 363 27.40 6.20 19.63
CA LYS A 363 28.38 5.88 18.59
C LYS A 363 27.71 5.68 17.24
N ILE A 364 26.70 4.81 17.15
CA ILE A 364 25.93 4.54 15.94
C ILE A 364 25.23 5.83 15.45
N GLY A 365 24.61 6.58 16.35
CA GLY A 365 23.91 7.83 16.03
C GLY A 365 24.85 8.87 15.40
N MET A 366 26.05 9.06 15.93
CA MET A 366 27.04 9.97 15.34
C MET A 366 27.50 9.53 13.95
N MET A 367 27.63 8.23 13.71
CA MET A 367 28.00 7.71 12.39
C MET A 367 26.86 7.91 11.38
N ILE A 368 25.61 7.59 11.77
CA ILE A 368 24.43 7.82 10.94
C ILE A 368 24.30 9.30 10.61
N ASP A 369 24.43 10.19 11.60
CA ASP A 369 24.34 11.64 11.40
C ASP A 369 25.37 12.14 10.40
N LYS A 370 26.63 11.65 10.52
CA LYS A 370 27.71 11.98 9.58
C LYS A 370 27.40 11.53 8.15
N LEU A 371 26.94 10.29 8.00
CA LEU A 371 26.62 9.74 6.68
C LEU A 371 25.37 10.39 6.07
N SER A 372 24.36 10.70 6.88
CA SER A 372 23.12 11.35 6.44
C SER A 372 23.32 12.72 5.80
N ALA A 373 24.46 13.37 6.04
CA ALA A 373 24.81 14.62 5.37
C ALA A 373 25.16 14.45 3.87
N ASN A 374 25.37 13.20 3.41
CA ASN A 374 25.57 12.89 2.00
C ASN A 374 24.22 12.63 1.33
N HIS A 375 23.60 13.69 0.86
CA HIS A 375 22.32 13.64 0.13
C HIS A 375 22.36 14.58 -1.08
N VAL A 376 21.39 14.43 -1.97
CA VAL A 376 21.24 15.33 -3.14
C VAL A 376 20.70 16.70 -2.72
N ALA A 377 20.86 17.71 -3.58
CA ALA A 377 20.17 18.97 -3.41
C ALA A 377 18.64 18.78 -3.50
N ARG A 378 17.88 19.70 -2.91
CA ARG A 378 16.42 19.66 -2.85
C ARG A 378 15.79 19.49 -4.24
N GLU A 379 16.27 20.24 -5.20
CA GLU A 379 15.80 20.27 -6.60
C GLU A 379 16.12 18.97 -7.34
N GLU A 380 17.13 18.23 -6.87
CA GLU A 380 17.58 16.96 -7.45
C GLU A 380 16.91 15.73 -6.83
N PHE A 381 16.08 15.88 -5.79
CA PHE A 381 15.47 14.74 -5.09
C PHE A 381 14.61 13.89 -6.04
N PHE A 382 13.68 14.50 -6.74
CA PHE A 382 12.83 13.81 -7.70
C PHE A 382 13.57 13.33 -8.96
N PRO A 383 14.44 14.15 -9.61
CA PRO A 383 15.32 13.70 -10.68
C PRO A 383 16.17 12.48 -10.31
N GLU A 384 16.74 12.44 -9.08
CA GLU A 384 17.57 11.33 -8.63
C GLU A 384 16.79 10.01 -8.53
N ILE A 385 15.57 10.03 -8.01
CA ILE A 385 14.69 8.85 -7.99
C ILE A 385 14.50 8.32 -9.41
N ARG A 386 14.23 9.20 -10.39
CA ARG A 386 14.09 8.80 -11.79
C ARG A 386 15.38 8.20 -12.37
N ARG A 387 16.56 8.71 -11.98
CA ARG A 387 17.85 8.16 -12.43
C ARG A 387 18.14 6.78 -11.87
N GLN A 388 17.72 6.50 -10.62
CA GLN A 388 17.98 5.24 -9.94
C GLN A 388 17.15 4.07 -10.47
N ILE A 389 15.92 4.31 -10.94
CA ILE A 389 15.02 3.23 -11.39
C ILE A 389 15.63 2.36 -12.50
N PRO A 390 16.14 2.89 -13.62
CA PRO A 390 16.78 2.05 -14.65
C PRO A 390 18.05 1.35 -14.12
N VAL A 391 18.81 1.94 -13.20
CA VAL A 391 19.99 1.30 -12.58
C VAL A 391 19.59 0.05 -11.80
N LEU A 392 18.52 0.15 -11.01
CA LEU A 392 17.97 -1.00 -10.27
C LEU A 392 17.44 -2.08 -11.23
N GLN A 393 16.75 -1.67 -12.29
CA GLN A 393 16.26 -2.59 -13.33
C GLN A 393 17.41 -3.36 -13.99
N ASP A 394 18.45 -2.65 -14.42
CA ASP A 394 19.62 -3.24 -15.07
C ASP A 394 20.35 -4.21 -14.12
N TRP A 395 20.43 -3.87 -12.82
CA TRP A 395 21.02 -4.76 -11.80
C TRP A 395 20.24 -6.06 -11.65
N VAL A 396 18.92 -5.97 -11.53
CA VAL A 396 18.03 -7.15 -11.39
C VAL A 396 18.16 -8.07 -12.60
N VAL A 397 18.18 -7.52 -13.81
CA VAL A 397 18.32 -8.27 -15.06
C VAL A 397 19.71 -8.88 -15.18
N LYS A 398 20.77 -8.09 -14.95
CA LYS A 398 22.17 -8.52 -15.07
C LYS A 398 22.54 -9.66 -14.11
N ASN A 399 21.99 -9.62 -12.90
CA ASN A 399 22.28 -10.61 -11.86
C ASN A 399 21.23 -11.75 -11.84
N ASP A 400 20.35 -11.81 -12.83
CA ASP A 400 19.33 -12.85 -12.99
C ASP A 400 18.51 -13.08 -11.71
N LEU A 401 18.02 -11.97 -11.10
CA LEU A 401 17.31 -12.02 -9.81
C LEU A 401 15.80 -12.21 -9.98
N LEU A 402 15.22 -11.63 -11.03
CA LEU A 402 13.78 -11.65 -11.32
C LEU A 402 13.53 -11.27 -12.78
N THR A 403 12.57 -11.91 -13.46
CA THR A 403 12.13 -11.47 -14.78
C THR A 403 11.19 -10.28 -14.68
N LEU A 404 11.57 -9.16 -15.27
CA LEU A 404 10.74 -7.95 -15.35
C LEU A 404 9.94 -7.92 -16.67
N ASP A 405 8.71 -7.40 -16.64
CA ASP A 405 7.86 -7.29 -17.82
C ASP A 405 8.10 -5.98 -18.56
N PRO A 406 8.71 -5.99 -19.76
CA PRO A 406 9.00 -4.78 -20.51
C PRO A 406 7.74 -4.05 -21.02
N ASN A 407 6.58 -4.73 -21.04
CA ASN A 407 5.30 -4.17 -21.45
C ASN A 407 4.53 -3.48 -20.31
N LYS A 408 5.11 -3.46 -19.12
CA LYS A 408 4.55 -2.83 -17.93
C LYS A 408 5.52 -1.78 -17.38
N PRO A 409 5.72 -0.64 -18.08
CA PRO A 409 6.64 0.37 -17.60
C PRO A 409 6.13 1.03 -16.33
N LEU A 410 7.03 1.24 -15.37
CA LEU A 410 6.78 2.06 -14.19
C LEU A 410 6.82 3.54 -14.60
N VAL A 411 5.79 4.29 -14.19
CA VAL A 411 5.73 5.74 -14.40
C VAL A 411 6.00 6.45 -13.09
N VAL A 412 7.18 7.07 -12.96
CA VAL A 412 7.52 7.91 -11.80
C VAL A 412 6.90 9.29 -12.01
N ARG A 413 6.03 9.69 -11.05
CA ARG A 413 5.36 11.01 -11.09
C ARG A 413 5.33 11.65 -9.72
N GLU A 414 5.09 12.95 -9.67
CA GLU A 414 4.77 13.63 -8.43
C GLU A 414 3.46 13.09 -7.84
N THR A 415 3.43 12.98 -6.52
CA THR A 415 2.19 12.65 -5.81
C THR A 415 1.13 13.71 -6.13
N PRO A 416 -0.04 13.29 -6.66
CA PRO A 416 -1.15 14.20 -6.91
C PRO A 416 -1.50 15.02 -5.66
N ALA A 417 -1.82 16.31 -5.81
CA ALA A 417 -2.00 17.24 -4.70
C ALA A 417 -2.98 16.74 -3.61
N TYR A 418 -4.05 16.05 -4.02
CA TYR A 418 -5.05 15.47 -3.10
C TYR A 418 -4.55 14.25 -2.30
N GLN A 419 -3.43 13.66 -2.68
CA GLN A 419 -2.79 12.53 -1.98
C GLN A 419 -1.59 12.98 -1.12
N ARG A 420 -1.15 14.24 -1.25
CA ARG A 420 -0.03 14.78 -0.48
C ARG A 420 -0.36 14.83 1.01
N GLY A 421 0.66 14.66 1.86
CA GLY A 421 0.51 14.64 3.31
C GLY A 421 0.12 13.28 3.91
N VAL A 422 -0.02 12.24 3.07
CA VAL A 422 -0.30 10.87 3.53
C VAL A 422 0.97 10.02 3.53
N ALA A 423 1.79 10.13 2.46
CA ALA A 423 3.05 9.42 2.34
C ALA A 423 4.06 10.23 1.51
N GLY A 424 5.36 10.05 1.78
CA GLY A 424 6.44 10.63 0.97
C GLY A 424 6.60 9.93 -0.38
N ALA A 425 6.29 8.63 -0.44
CA ALA A 425 6.33 7.81 -1.64
C ALA A 425 5.27 6.72 -1.58
N SER A 426 4.77 6.27 -2.73
CA SER A 426 3.79 5.18 -2.80
C SER A 426 3.68 4.59 -4.21
N ILE A 427 3.27 3.32 -4.30
CA ILE A 427 2.91 2.68 -5.57
C ILE A 427 1.40 2.64 -5.74
N GLU A 428 0.93 3.08 -6.91
CA GLU A 428 -0.46 2.95 -7.34
C GLU A 428 -0.50 1.99 -8.53
N ALA A 429 -0.97 0.77 -8.27
CA ALA A 429 -1.10 -0.27 -9.28
C ALA A 429 -2.56 -0.50 -9.67
N PRO A 430 -2.84 -0.88 -10.93
CA PRO A 430 -4.18 -1.22 -11.36
C PRO A 430 -4.68 -2.47 -10.66
N GLY A 431 -6.00 -2.54 -10.44
CA GLY A 431 -6.64 -3.75 -9.96
C GLY A 431 -6.62 -4.90 -10.99
N PRO A 432 -6.85 -6.15 -10.55
CA PRO A 432 -6.73 -7.34 -11.40
C PRO A 432 -7.75 -7.40 -12.55
N TYR A 433 -8.82 -6.63 -12.50
CA TYR A 433 -9.77 -6.51 -13.62
C TYR A 433 -9.34 -5.50 -14.69
N ARG A 434 -8.29 -4.73 -14.43
CA ARG A 434 -7.69 -3.76 -15.37
C ARG A 434 -6.16 -3.86 -15.40
N PRO A 435 -5.58 -5.04 -15.53
CA PRO A 435 -4.14 -5.25 -15.40
C PRO A 435 -3.30 -4.53 -16.46
N GLN A 436 -3.95 -4.04 -17.54
CA GLN A 436 -3.29 -3.28 -18.62
C GLN A 436 -3.09 -1.80 -18.29
N ASP A 437 -3.75 -1.27 -17.24
CA ASP A 437 -3.58 0.12 -16.83
C ASP A 437 -2.16 0.36 -16.31
N ARG A 438 -1.75 1.62 -16.24
CA ARG A 438 -0.39 2.00 -15.82
C ARG A 438 -0.22 1.84 -14.31
N THR A 439 0.99 1.51 -13.91
CA THR A 439 1.44 1.58 -12.52
C THR A 439 2.23 2.87 -12.32
N TYR A 440 1.91 3.60 -11.25
CA TYR A 440 2.57 4.85 -10.91
C TYR A 440 3.38 4.70 -9.63
N TYR A 441 4.58 5.23 -9.66
CA TYR A 441 5.37 5.51 -8.47
C TYR A 441 5.19 6.99 -8.16
N ASN A 442 4.37 7.28 -7.16
CA ASN A 442 4.10 8.62 -6.69
C ASN A 442 5.19 9.03 -5.70
N VAL A 443 5.80 10.18 -5.89
CA VAL A 443 6.81 10.77 -5.00
C VAL A 443 6.34 12.16 -4.60
N THR A 444 6.25 12.44 -3.31
CA THR A 444 5.84 13.75 -2.82
C THR A 444 7.00 14.74 -3.01
N PRO A 445 6.81 15.83 -3.80
CA PRO A 445 7.83 16.83 -4.01
C PRO A 445 8.11 17.60 -2.72
N LEU A 446 9.32 18.17 -2.64
CA LEU A 446 9.75 18.97 -1.49
C LEU A 446 9.48 20.47 -1.64
N ASP A 447 8.85 20.90 -2.77
CA ASP A 447 8.66 22.30 -3.13
C ASP A 447 7.88 23.10 -2.10
N ASP A 448 6.89 22.46 -1.47
CA ASP A 448 6.05 23.08 -0.44
C ASP A 448 6.64 22.97 1.00
N ALA A 449 7.78 22.27 1.17
CA ALA A 449 8.43 22.09 2.47
C ALA A 449 9.25 23.32 2.87
N THR A 450 9.31 23.63 4.18
CA THR A 450 10.28 24.63 4.66
C THR A 450 11.71 24.13 4.44
N PRO A 451 12.73 25.02 4.44
CA PRO A 451 14.13 24.59 4.31
C PRO A 451 14.52 23.52 5.34
N GLU A 452 14.07 23.66 6.59
CA GLU A 452 14.35 22.73 7.68
C GLU A 452 13.66 21.38 7.47
N GLN A 453 12.42 21.38 6.98
CA GLN A 453 11.69 20.16 6.65
C GLN A 453 12.31 19.44 5.46
N ALA A 454 12.69 20.18 4.42
CA ALA A 454 13.36 19.62 3.26
C ALA A 454 14.70 19.00 3.64
N GLU A 455 15.53 19.71 4.43
CA GLU A 455 16.80 19.19 4.93
C GLU A 455 16.61 17.93 5.78
N SER A 456 15.66 17.91 6.70
CA SER A 456 15.34 16.72 7.49
C SER A 456 14.96 15.52 6.61
N THR A 457 14.15 15.75 5.57
CA THR A 457 13.76 14.71 4.61
C THR A 457 14.95 14.22 3.79
N LEU A 458 15.79 15.11 3.30
CA LEU A 458 16.97 14.76 2.51
C LEU A 458 18.00 13.97 3.32
N ARG A 459 18.17 14.30 4.60
CA ARG A 459 19.04 13.55 5.51
C ARG A 459 18.48 12.16 5.81
N GLU A 460 17.16 11.98 5.91
CA GLU A 460 16.55 10.65 6.04
C GLU A 460 16.69 9.86 4.75
N TYR A 461 16.35 10.46 3.60
CA TYR A 461 16.50 9.85 2.27
C TYR A 461 17.85 10.23 1.64
N ASN A 462 18.93 10.03 2.39
CA ASN A 462 20.29 10.28 1.96
C ASN A 462 20.70 9.36 0.79
N HIS A 463 21.94 9.53 0.32
CA HIS A 463 22.50 8.81 -0.82
C HIS A 463 22.22 7.29 -0.81
N TRP A 464 22.31 6.63 0.33
CA TRP A 464 22.12 5.18 0.46
C TRP A 464 20.65 4.81 0.66
N ILE A 465 19.95 5.49 1.57
CA ILE A 465 18.54 5.17 1.90
C ILE A 465 17.62 5.45 0.73
N LEU A 466 17.89 6.47 -0.10
CA LEU A 466 17.08 6.76 -1.29
C LEU A 466 17.10 5.59 -2.28
N GLN A 467 18.23 4.92 -2.43
CA GLN A 467 18.33 3.71 -3.27
C GLN A 467 17.52 2.55 -2.66
N ILE A 468 17.61 2.37 -1.32
CA ILE A 468 16.84 1.34 -0.61
C ILE A 468 15.33 1.61 -0.72
N LEU A 469 14.91 2.87 -0.60
CA LEU A 469 13.52 3.27 -0.85
C LEU A 469 13.05 2.86 -2.25
N ASN A 470 13.86 3.11 -3.28
CA ASN A 470 13.53 2.75 -4.65
C ASN A 470 13.53 1.23 -4.90
N MET A 471 14.34 0.45 -4.14
CA MET A 471 14.23 -1.00 -4.12
C MET A 471 12.91 -1.46 -3.50
N HIS A 472 12.48 -0.82 -2.40
CA HIS A 472 11.25 -1.13 -1.69
C HIS A 472 10.01 -0.80 -2.53
N GLU A 473 9.90 0.44 -3.00
CA GLU A 473 8.73 0.92 -3.72
C GLU A 473 8.66 0.38 -5.15
N ALA A 474 9.80 0.33 -5.84
CA ALA A 474 9.83 0.05 -7.24
C ALA A 474 10.41 -1.33 -7.58
N ILE A 475 11.72 -1.44 -7.79
CA ILE A 475 12.38 -2.60 -8.40
C ILE A 475 13.49 -3.13 -7.48
N PRO A 476 13.33 -4.38 -7.01
CA PRO A 476 12.30 -5.38 -7.33
C PRO A 476 11.15 -5.46 -6.31
N GLY A 477 10.86 -4.41 -5.56
CA GLY A 477 9.87 -4.34 -4.48
C GLY A 477 8.41 -4.33 -4.95
N HIS A 478 7.62 -3.38 -4.42
CA HIS A 478 6.17 -3.34 -4.61
C HIS A 478 5.72 -3.36 -6.06
N TYR A 479 6.33 -2.53 -6.92
CA TYR A 479 5.96 -2.52 -8.34
C TYR A 479 6.11 -3.89 -8.99
N ALA A 480 7.25 -4.54 -8.83
CA ALA A 480 7.50 -5.85 -9.44
C ALA A 480 6.53 -6.91 -8.88
N GLN A 481 6.33 -6.93 -7.56
CA GLN A 481 5.40 -7.85 -6.88
C GLN A 481 3.96 -7.69 -7.41
N LEU A 482 3.47 -6.45 -7.59
CA LEU A 482 2.11 -6.18 -8.06
C LEU A 482 1.91 -6.56 -9.53
N VAL A 483 2.94 -6.40 -10.36
CA VAL A 483 2.92 -6.89 -11.75
C VAL A 483 2.76 -8.42 -11.77
N TYR A 484 3.48 -9.15 -10.89
CA TYR A 484 3.32 -10.59 -10.75
C TYR A 484 1.95 -10.97 -10.19
N ALA A 485 1.46 -10.28 -9.16
CA ALA A 485 0.15 -10.54 -8.57
C ALA A 485 -0.99 -10.43 -9.59
N ASN A 486 -0.93 -9.45 -10.49
CA ASN A 486 -1.90 -9.28 -11.57
C ASN A 486 -1.81 -10.35 -12.68
N LYS A 487 -0.71 -11.10 -12.74
CA LYS A 487 -0.54 -12.25 -13.64
C LYS A 487 -0.90 -13.58 -12.98
N SER A 488 -1.19 -13.60 -11.69
CA SER A 488 -1.56 -14.80 -10.97
C SER A 488 -2.78 -15.47 -11.63
N PRO A 489 -2.75 -16.79 -11.84
CA PRO A 489 -3.88 -17.52 -12.41
C PRO A 489 -5.08 -17.63 -11.45
N SER A 490 -4.95 -17.15 -10.22
CA SER A 490 -6.02 -17.08 -9.22
C SER A 490 -6.46 -15.66 -8.97
N ILE A 491 -7.64 -15.32 -9.46
CA ILE A 491 -8.28 -14.02 -9.21
C ILE A 491 -8.53 -13.78 -7.71
N VAL A 492 -8.77 -14.84 -6.94
CA VAL A 492 -8.94 -14.77 -5.47
C VAL A 492 -7.67 -14.23 -4.80
N LYS A 493 -6.50 -14.76 -5.17
CA LYS A 493 -5.20 -14.31 -4.65
C LYS A 493 -4.83 -12.90 -5.10
N SER A 494 -5.28 -12.49 -6.29
CA SER A 494 -5.07 -11.12 -6.78
C SER A 494 -5.97 -10.10 -6.08
N ILE A 495 -7.19 -10.48 -5.69
CA ILE A 495 -8.16 -9.58 -5.04
C ILE A 495 -7.92 -9.51 -3.52
N PHE A 496 -7.75 -10.67 -2.86
CA PHE A 496 -7.65 -10.77 -1.41
C PHE A 496 -6.20 -10.91 -0.96
N GLY A 497 -5.37 -9.96 -1.40
CA GLY A 497 -3.96 -9.91 -1.04
C GLY A 497 -3.73 -9.76 0.46
N ASN A 498 -2.60 -10.28 0.92
CA ASN A 498 -2.14 -10.19 2.31
C ASN A 498 -1.13 -9.08 2.47
N GLY A 499 -1.43 -8.08 3.32
CA GLY A 499 -0.55 -6.92 3.55
C GLY A 499 0.84 -7.29 4.08
N ALA A 500 0.93 -8.34 4.91
CA ALA A 500 2.22 -8.80 5.41
C ALA A 500 3.08 -9.44 4.31
N MET A 501 2.49 -10.17 3.36
CA MET A 501 3.22 -10.66 2.20
C MET A 501 3.73 -9.51 1.33
N VAL A 502 2.89 -8.51 1.06
CA VAL A 502 3.21 -7.37 0.19
C VAL A 502 4.34 -6.52 0.79
N GLU A 503 4.20 -6.11 2.06
CA GLU A 503 5.23 -5.33 2.77
C GLU A 503 6.49 -6.17 3.02
N GLY A 504 6.29 -7.43 3.40
CA GLY A 504 7.39 -8.37 3.63
C GLY A 504 8.24 -8.62 2.39
N TRP A 505 7.61 -8.71 1.21
CA TRP A 505 8.35 -8.81 -0.06
C TRP A 505 9.19 -7.56 -0.33
N ALA A 506 8.63 -6.37 -0.11
CA ALA A 506 9.37 -5.13 -0.33
C ALA A 506 10.60 -5.02 0.60
N VAL A 507 10.43 -5.31 1.90
CA VAL A 507 11.56 -5.36 2.86
C VAL A 507 12.55 -6.48 2.52
N TYR A 508 12.07 -7.63 2.05
CA TYR A 508 12.91 -8.72 1.58
C TYR A 508 13.74 -8.31 0.36
N SER A 509 13.15 -7.59 -0.58
CA SER A 509 13.81 -7.15 -1.81
C SER A 509 14.98 -6.20 -1.54
N GLU A 510 14.88 -5.33 -0.53
CA GLU A 510 15.98 -4.48 -0.06
C GLU A 510 17.19 -5.34 0.33
N ARG A 511 16.98 -6.33 1.19
CA ARG A 511 18.01 -7.25 1.66
C ARG A 511 18.61 -8.07 0.53
N MET A 512 17.76 -8.62 -0.30
CA MET A 512 18.17 -9.47 -1.42
C MET A 512 19.04 -8.71 -2.43
N MET A 513 18.73 -7.47 -2.73
CA MET A 513 19.55 -6.61 -3.60
C MET A 513 20.97 -6.42 -3.04
N LEU A 514 21.10 -6.12 -1.74
CA LEU A 514 22.41 -5.95 -1.11
C LEU A 514 23.18 -7.28 -1.07
N GLU A 515 22.50 -8.40 -0.75
CA GLU A 515 23.12 -9.73 -0.75
C GLU A 515 23.56 -10.17 -2.17
N SER A 516 22.97 -9.62 -3.23
CA SER A 516 23.44 -9.84 -4.62
C SER A 516 24.66 -8.99 -4.98
N GLY A 517 25.16 -8.15 -4.07
CA GLY A 517 26.33 -7.28 -4.24
C GLY A 517 25.99 -5.86 -4.69
N TYR A 518 24.72 -5.46 -4.74
CA TYR A 518 24.37 -4.06 -5.03
C TYR A 518 24.98 -3.13 -3.96
N GLY A 519 25.48 -1.99 -4.41
CA GLY A 519 26.21 -1.07 -3.52
C GLY A 519 27.64 -1.56 -3.17
N ASN A 520 28.22 -2.47 -3.99
CA ASN A 520 29.61 -2.94 -3.90
C ASN A 520 30.02 -3.47 -2.51
N ASN A 521 29.07 -3.94 -1.71
CA ASN A 521 29.27 -4.35 -0.31
C ASN A 521 29.86 -3.25 0.59
N GLU A 522 29.63 -1.97 0.25
CA GLU A 522 30.09 -0.84 1.06
C GLU A 522 29.54 -0.92 2.49
N PRO A 523 30.40 -0.80 3.53
CA PRO A 523 29.93 -0.81 4.91
C PRO A 523 28.91 0.30 5.21
N GLU A 524 29.03 1.45 4.55
CA GLU A 524 28.07 2.56 4.64
C GLU A 524 26.66 2.15 4.18
N MET A 525 26.56 1.45 3.04
CA MET A 525 25.29 0.94 2.53
C MET A 525 24.67 -0.06 3.53
N TRP A 526 25.48 -0.98 4.09
CA TRP A 526 25.02 -1.95 5.09
C TRP A 526 24.60 -1.30 6.40
N LEU A 527 25.28 -0.23 6.84
CA LEU A 527 24.88 0.52 8.03
C LEU A 527 23.52 1.22 7.81
N MET A 528 23.34 1.89 6.66
CA MET A 528 22.12 2.58 6.34
C MET A 528 20.95 1.62 6.06
N TYR A 529 21.23 0.47 5.43
CA TYR A 529 20.24 -0.61 5.34
C TYR A 529 19.85 -1.13 6.74
N SER A 530 20.80 -1.31 7.63
CA SER A 530 20.50 -1.77 9.00
C SER A 530 19.64 -0.76 9.75
N LYS A 531 19.90 0.56 9.60
CA LYS A 531 19.03 1.63 10.12
C LYS A 531 17.60 1.50 9.55
N TRP A 532 17.49 1.32 8.23
CA TRP A 532 16.20 1.22 7.54
C TRP A 532 15.41 -0.04 7.96
N ASN A 533 16.09 -1.19 8.01
CA ASN A 533 15.47 -2.44 8.46
C ASN A 533 15.09 -2.41 9.95
N LEU A 534 15.89 -1.75 10.78
CA LEU A 534 15.60 -1.53 12.20
C LEU A 534 14.26 -0.78 12.40
N ARG A 535 13.89 0.10 11.46
CA ARG A 535 12.58 0.77 11.43
C ARG A 535 11.41 -0.23 11.33
N SER A 536 11.52 -1.23 10.44
CA SER A 536 10.52 -2.30 10.26
C SER A 536 10.40 -3.19 11.50
N VAL A 537 11.52 -3.56 12.09
CA VAL A 537 11.60 -4.33 13.34
C VAL A 537 10.98 -3.56 14.49
N THR A 538 11.36 -2.28 14.65
CA THR A 538 10.87 -1.42 15.72
C THR A 538 9.36 -1.12 15.58
N ASN A 539 8.83 -1.07 14.36
CA ASN A 539 7.39 -0.96 14.14
C ASN A 539 6.61 -2.10 14.81
N THR A 540 7.11 -3.34 14.70
CA THR A 540 6.50 -4.52 15.36
C THR A 540 6.57 -4.44 16.88
N ILE A 541 7.72 -4.01 17.41
CA ILE A 541 7.91 -3.84 18.86
C ILE A 541 6.99 -2.75 19.38
N LEU A 542 6.94 -1.61 18.72
CA LEU A 542 6.09 -0.47 19.09
C LEU A 542 4.60 -0.85 19.12
N ASP A 543 4.10 -1.41 18.01
CA ASP A 543 2.68 -1.71 17.85
C ASP A 543 2.18 -2.67 18.94
N TYR A 544 2.89 -3.78 19.17
CA TYR A 544 2.54 -4.73 20.21
C TYR A 544 2.66 -4.10 21.61
N SER A 545 3.76 -3.41 21.89
CA SER A 545 4.00 -2.80 23.21
C SER A 545 2.97 -1.73 23.55
N VAL A 546 2.57 -0.92 22.56
CA VAL A 546 1.52 0.11 22.74
C VAL A 546 0.17 -0.51 23.03
N HIS A 547 -0.27 -1.48 22.22
CA HIS A 547 -1.62 -2.00 22.32
C HIS A 547 -1.81 -3.10 23.39
N VAL A 548 -0.74 -3.83 23.74
CA VAL A 548 -0.81 -5.00 24.64
C VAL A 548 -0.09 -4.74 25.97
N GLN A 549 1.07 -4.06 25.93
CA GLN A 549 1.90 -3.87 27.14
C GLN A 549 1.72 -2.49 27.78
N GLY A 550 0.96 -1.58 27.14
CA GLY A 550 0.65 -0.26 27.70
C GLY A 550 1.77 0.76 27.58
N MET A 551 2.73 0.57 26.65
CA MET A 551 3.83 1.52 26.39
C MET A 551 3.31 2.96 26.30
N THR A 552 3.95 3.87 27.03
CA THR A 552 3.62 5.30 27.06
C THR A 552 4.20 6.03 25.85
N GLU A 553 3.73 7.26 25.60
CA GLU A 553 4.28 8.12 24.54
C GLU A 553 5.78 8.38 24.73
N GLN A 554 6.22 8.69 25.97
CA GLN A 554 7.62 8.98 26.24
C GLN A 554 8.50 7.74 25.96
N GLU A 555 8.10 6.56 26.40
CA GLU A 555 8.82 5.31 26.11
C GLU A 555 8.87 5.02 24.62
N ALA A 556 7.79 5.28 23.90
CA ALA A 556 7.73 5.13 22.46
C ALA A 556 8.67 6.11 21.73
N ILE A 557 8.67 7.38 22.12
CA ILE A 557 9.56 8.40 21.57
C ILE A 557 11.02 8.04 21.85
N ASP A 558 11.35 7.60 23.06
CA ASP A 558 12.73 7.17 23.43
C ASP A 558 13.17 5.95 22.62
N LEU A 559 12.29 4.95 22.45
CA LEU A 559 12.55 3.79 21.59
C LEU A 559 12.85 4.22 20.14
N LEU A 560 12.02 5.10 19.58
CA LEU A 560 12.10 5.51 18.19
C LEU A 560 13.32 6.42 17.93
N THR A 561 13.57 7.40 18.78
CA THR A 561 14.65 8.37 18.58
C THR A 561 16.00 7.82 18.97
N ARG A 562 16.15 7.34 20.21
CA ARG A 562 17.44 6.91 20.74
C ARG A 562 17.86 5.53 20.24
N GLN A 563 16.95 4.57 20.16
CA GLN A 563 17.28 3.18 19.87
C GLN A 563 17.05 2.76 18.41
N ALA A 564 16.21 3.50 17.68
CA ALA A 564 15.93 3.27 16.26
C ALA A 564 16.37 4.41 15.34
N PHE A 565 17.05 5.44 15.88
CA PHE A 565 17.69 6.54 15.14
C PHE A 565 16.75 7.31 14.22
N GLN A 566 15.47 7.41 14.58
CA GLN A 566 14.49 8.21 13.87
C GLN A 566 14.54 9.67 14.36
N THR A 567 14.15 10.60 13.50
CA THR A 567 14.03 12.00 13.90
C THR A 567 12.88 12.19 14.90
N ALA A 568 12.92 13.26 15.69
CA ALA A 568 11.86 13.55 16.65
C ALA A 568 10.49 13.77 15.96
N ALA A 569 10.49 14.31 14.73
CA ALA A 569 9.28 14.49 13.93
C ALA A 569 8.69 13.12 13.53
N GLU A 570 9.51 12.24 12.98
CA GLU A 570 9.09 10.89 12.61
C GLU A 570 8.59 10.06 13.81
N ALA A 571 9.26 10.19 14.96
CA ALA A 571 8.87 9.49 16.18
C ALA A 571 7.46 9.92 16.64
N LYS A 572 7.15 11.22 16.60
CA LYS A 572 5.79 11.73 16.92
C LYS A 572 4.73 11.22 15.95
N GLU A 573 5.04 11.21 14.66
CA GLU A 573 4.12 10.68 13.66
C GLU A 573 3.93 9.18 13.79
N LYS A 574 4.99 8.45 14.08
CA LYS A 574 4.93 7.01 14.34
C LYS A 574 4.08 6.70 15.58
N TRP A 575 4.23 7.48 16.64
CA TRP A 575 3.36 7.41 17.81
C TRP A 575 1.89 7.65 17.44
N ARG A 576 1.61 8.75 16.69
CA ARG A 576 0.26 9.03 16.19
C ARG A 576 -0.28 7.86 15.36
N ARG A 577 0.53 7.29 14.48
CA ARG A 577 0.13 6.12 13.67
C ARG A 577 -0.18 4.91 14.54
N ALA A 578 0.62 4.62 15.56
CA ALA A 578 0.36 3.53 16.50
C ALA A 578 -0.95 3.74 17.30
N GLN A 579 -1.34 5.00 17.58
CA GLN A 579 -2.62 5.30 18.20
C GLN A 579 -3.82 5.09 17.25
N LEU A 580 -3.63 5.37 15.96
CA LEU A 580 -4.70 5.34 14.93
C LEU A 580 -4.85 3.99 14.23
N THR A 581 -3.88 3.09 14.38
CA THR A 581 -3.90 1.76 13.80
C THR A 581 -3.56 0.73 14.87
N SER A 582 -3.80 -0.54 14.57
CA SER A 582 -3.34 -1.65 15.41
C SER A 582 -3.00 -2.83 14.50
N VAL A 583 -1.97 -3.60 14.86
CA VAL A 583 -1.46 -4.76 14.11
C VAL A 583 -0.78 -4.38 12.78
N GLN A 584 -1.18 -3.31 12.13
CA GLN A 584 -0.71 -2.95 10.78
C GLN A 584 0.81 -2.76 10.73
N LEU A 585 1.41 -2.14 11.75
CA LEU A 585 2.86 -1.91 11.80
C LEU A 585 3.68 -3.21 11.92
N THR A 586 3.05 -4.33 12.28
CA THR A 586 3.73 -5.64 12.35
C THR A 586 3.87 -6.31 10.99
N SER A 587 3.15 -5.89 9.97
CA SER A 587 3.12 -6.52 8.65
C SER A 587 4.50 -6.58 7.98
N TYR A 588 5.30 -5.51 8.10
CA TYR A 588 6.65 -5.40 7.51
C TYR A 588 7.58 -6.52 7.97
N PHE A 589 7.82 -6.61 9.26
CA PHE A 589 8.73 -7.59 9.83
C PHE A 589 8.15 -9.01 9.78
N SER A 590 6.85 -9.19 10.02
CA SER A 590 6.21 -10.51 9.96
C SER A 590 6.40 -11.15 8.58
N GLY A 591 6.05 -10.43 7.52
CA GLY A 591 6.19 -10.94 6.16
C GLY A 591 7.66 -11.15 5.77
N TYR A 592 8.52 -10.18 6.07
CA TYR A 592 9.95 -10.27 5.80
C TYR A 592 10.59 -11.51 6.46
N SER A 593 10.34 -11.71 7.76
CA SER A 593 10.94 -12.84 8.48
C SER A 593 10.48 -14.19 7.93
N GLU A 594 9.20 -14.33 7.59
CA GLU A 594 8.65 -15.56 7.00
C GLU A 594 9.21 -15.83 5.59
N ILE A 595 9.38 -14.80 4.76
CA ILE A 595 9.99 -14.96 3.42
C ILE A 595 11.46 -15.39 3.56
N MET A 596 12.21 -14.77 4.47
CA MET A 596 13.60 -15.17 4.75
C MET A 596 13.68 -16.62 5.25
N GLU A 597 12.84 -17.00 6.20
CA GLU A 597 12.74 -18.37 6.71
C GLU A 597 12.41 -19.37 5.58
N LEU A 598 11.46 -19.05 4.71
CA LEU A 598 11.07 -19.87 3.58
C LEU A 598 12.22 -20.02 2.57
N ARG A 599 12.91 -18.92 2.24
CA ARG A 599 14.06 -18.94 1.32
C ARG A 599 15.15 -19.90 1.84
N GLU A 600 15.51 -19.79 3.11
CA GLU A 600 16.55 -20.65 3.69
C GLU A 600 16.11 -22.12 3.77
N GLN A 601 14.83 -22.39 4.06
CA GLN A 601 14.30 -23.75 4.01
C GLN A 601 14.37 -24.34 2.59
N ARG A 602 14.01 -23.57 1.56
CA ARG A 602 14.11 -24.00 0.16
C ARG A 602 15.57 -24.19 -0.26
N ARG A 603 16.47 -23.30 0.16
CA ARG A 603 17.90 -23.41 -0.10
C ARG A 603 18.49 -24.69 0.51
N ALA A 604 18.14 -24.98 1.74
CA ALA A 604 18.59 -26.20 2.43
C ALA A 604 18.03 -27.47 1.76
N ALA A 605 16.76 -27.46 1.34
CA ALA A 605 16.12 -28.61 0.68
C ALA A 605 16.66 -28.89 -0.72
N LEU A 606 16.98 -27.86 -1.50
CA LEU A 606 17.42 -28.00 -2.90
C LEU A 606 18.94 -28.06 -3.04
N GLY A 607 19.70 -27.62 -2.02
CA GLY A 607 21.17 -27.59 -2.05
C GLY A 607 21.73 -26.88 -3.29
N SER A 608 22.58 -27.54 -4.07
CA SER A 608 23.18 -26.98 -5.29
C SER A 608 22.17 -26.71 -6.43
N LYS A 609 20.94 -27.19 -6.33
CA LYS A 609 19.88 -26.93 -7.30
C LYS A 609 19.07 -25.67 -6.98
N PHE A 610 19.36 -25.01 -5.87
CA PHE A 610 18.66 -23.78 -5.48
C PHE A 610 19.06 -22.63 -6.42
N SER A 611 18.07 -22.01 -7.04
CA SER A 611 18.20 -20.79 -7.81
C SER A 611 17.41 -19.69 -7.10
N LEU A 612 18.02 -18.53 -6.89
CA LEU A 612 17.38 -17.41 -6.24
C LEU A 612 16.23 -16.86 -7.11
N LYS A 613 16.45 -16.78 -8.43
CA LYS A 613 15.43 -16.37 -9.39
C LYS A 613 14.23 -17.31 -9.40
N ASP A 614 14.48 -18.62 -9.47
CA ASP A 614 13.39 -19.61 -9.46
C ASP A 614 12.57 -19.52 -8.18
N PHE A 615 13.24 -19.29 -7.03
CA PHE A 615 12.56 -19.04 -5.76
C PHE A 615 11.67 -17.82 -5.83
N HIS A 616 12.16 -16.69 -6.37
CA HIS A 616 11.41 -15.45 -6.46
C HIS A 616 10.20 -15.58 -7.39
N GLU A 617 10.41 -16.17 -8.56
CA GLU A 617 9.36 -16.29 -9.56
C GLU A 617 8.28 -17.29 -9.13
N ASP A 618 8.67 -18.41 -8.50
CA ASP A 618 7.72 -19.35 -7.92
C ASP A 618 6.92 -18.68 -6.78
N PHE A 619 7.60 -18.02 -5.83
CA PHE A 619 6.97 -17.31 -4.73
C PHE A 619 5.95 -16.26 -5.21
N LEU A 620 6.33 -15.41 -6.16
CA LEU A 620 5.47 -14.35 -6.69
C LEU A 620 4.35 -14.87 -7.61
N SER A 621 4.51 -16.06 -8.19
CA SER A 621 3.49 -16.67 -9.06
C SER A 621 2.17 -16.95 -8.34
N TYR A 622 2.22 -17.08 -7.02
CA TYR A 622 1.03 -17.29 -6.17
C TYR A 622 0.29 -16.00 -5.82
N GLY A 623 0.64 -14.86 -6.44
CA GLY A 623 0.01 -13.57 -6.20
C GLY A 623 0.37 -13.01 -4.83
N SER A 624 -0.57 -12.31 -4.19
CA SER A 624 -0.35 -11.70 -2.87
C SER A 624 -0.91 -12.56 -1.72
N ALA A 625 -0.87 -13.89 -1.84
CA ALA A 625 -1.33 -14.79 -0.78
C ALA A 625 -0.45 -14.68 0.49
N PRO A 626 -0.94 -15.00 1.70
CA PRO A 626 -0.12 -15.03 2.90
C PRO A 626 1.10 -15.95 2.74
N VAL A 627 2.23 -15.57 3.32
CA VAL A 627 3.50 -16.33 3.17
C VAL A 627 3.34 -17.78 3.61
N ARG A 628 2.60 -18.06 4.69
CA ARG A 628 2.31 -19.43 5.13
C ARG A 628 1.58 -20.26 4.07
N VAL A 629 0.67 -19.64 3.31
CA VAL A 629 -0.07 -20.30 2.22
C VAL A 629 0.84 -20.56 1.03
N ILE A 630 1.67 -19.58 0.66
CA ILE A 630 2.68 -19.74 -0.39
C ILE A 630 3.65 -20.87 -0.03
N LYS A 631 4.10 -20.94 1.22
CA LYS A 631 4.97 -22.00 1.72
C LYS A 631 4.37 -23.39 1.49
N GLU A 632 3.07 -23.58 1.76
CA GLU A 632 2.38 -24.85 1.51
C GLU A 632 2.29 -25.19 0.00
N LEU A 633 2.21 -24.18 -0.87
CA LEU A 633 2.12 -24.37 -2.32
C LEU A 633 3.48 -24.63 -2.96
N MET A 634 4.58 -24.18 -2.35
CA MET A 634 5.95 -24.41 -2.81
C MET A 634 6.56 -25.74 -2.33
N GLN A 635 5.89 -26.48 -1.44
CA GLN A 635 6.31 -27.81 -0.99
C GLN A 635 5.99 -28.87 -2.03
#